data_0b80da828b4f7a83504d4ccccd1a4097
#
_entry.id   0b80da828b4f7a83504d4ccccd1a4097
#
_cell.length_a   1.000
_cell.length_b   1.000
_cell.length_c   1.000
_cell.angle_alpha   90.00
_cell.angle_beta   90.00
_cell.angle_gamma   90.00
#
_symmetry.space_group_name_H-M   'P 1'
#
loop_
_entity.id
_entity.type
_entity.pdbx_description
1 polymer ?
#
loop_
_entity_poly.entity_id
_entity_poly.type
_entity_poly.pdbx_seq_one_letter_code
_entity_poly.pdbx_strand_id
1 'polypeptide(L)'
;MAAVQKAGELLLTQGIRVYYTREDDSSRSPEERVGFANALQADMLISVHVTSAEDTTVYGIRTEYNAQYFIPDFSSADLAYLLLTEVAESTNEKALDIVPGQDDNVVIGEAVIPVAQLDMGFLSNRQERKLLQRNVYIEKVAQGICNAVLLAYKEMEK
;
A
#
# COMPACT_ATOMS: atom_id res chain seq x y z
N MET A 1 0.27 10.70 3.46
CA MET A 1 1.25 10.76 4.57
C MET A 1 0.66 10.23 5.89
N ALA A 2 -0.40 10.80 6.46
CA ALA A 2 -0.91 10.42 7.79
C ALA A 2 -1.18 8.91 7.98
N ALA A 3 -1.79 8.21 7.01
CA ALA A 3 -2.03 6.77 7.08
C ALA A 3 -0.72 5.97 7.20
N VAL A 4 0.29 6.35 6.41
CA VAL A 4 1.61 5.69 6.40
C VAL A 4 2.33 5.87 7.74
N GLN A 5 2.32 7.09 8.30
CA GLN A 5 2.94 7.36 9.59
C GLN A 5 2.26 6.58 10.73
N LYS A 6 0.92 6.58 10.77
CA LYS A 6 0.17 5.80 11.76
C LYS A 6 0.39 4.28 11.60
N ALA A 7 0.45 3.76 10.38
CA ALA A 7 0.76 2.35 10.14
C ALA A 7 2.17 2.02 10.63
N GLY A 8 3.15 2.87 10.35
CA GLY A 8 4.51 2.69 10.84
C GLY A 8 4.62 2.73 12.37
N GLU A 9 3.89 3.62 13.04
CA GLU A 9 3.82 3.63 14.50
C GLU A 9 3.29 2.30 15.05
N LEU A 10 2.21 1.76 14.46
CA LEU A 10 1.65 0.46 14.84
C LEU A 10 2.68 -0.68 14.62
N LEU A 11 3.32 -0.71 13.46
CA LEU A 11 4.32 -1.73 13.11
C LEU A 11 5.54 -1.69 14.03
N LEU A 12 6.01 -0.50 14.40
CA LEU A 12 7.09 -0.34 15.37
C LEU A 12 6.76 -0.96 16.74
N THR A 13 5.50 -0.87 17.20
CA THR A 13 5.07 -1.53 18.44
C THR A 13 5.09 -3.05 18.34
N GLN A 14 5.05 -3.60 17.13
CA GLN A 14 5.15 -5.05 16.84
C GLN A 14 6.60 -5.48 16.58
N GLY A 15 7.58 -4.60 16.76
CA GLY A 15 9.00 -4.89 16.56
C GLY A 15 9.46 -4.86 15.09
N ILE A 16 8.61 -4.40 14.18
CA ILE A 16 8.94 -4.30 12.75
C ILE A 16 9.61 -2.94 12.49
N ARG A 17 10.77 -2.95 11.84
CA ARG A 17 11.46 -1.73 11.42
C ARG A 17 10.79 -1.14 10.20
N VAL A 18 10.48 0.14 10.26
CA VAL A 18 9.83 0.89 9.17
C VAL A 18 10.74 2.00 8.69
N TYR A 19 10.90 2.09 7.38
CA TYR A 19 11.63 3.15 6.69
C TYR A 19 10.67 3.90 5.77
N TYR A 20 10.74 5.21 5.78
CA TYR A 20 9.90 6.05 4.94
C TYR A 20 10.70 6.61 3.77
N THR A 21 10.16 6.54 2.57
CA THR A 21 10.78 7.16 1.38
C THR A 21 10.71 8.68 1.46
N ARG A 22 9.81 9.23 2.28
CA ARG A 22 9.75 10.65 2.67
C ARG A 22 9.03 10.79 4.02
N GLU A 23 9.42 11.75 4.82
CA GLU A 23 8.84 12.02 6.14
C GLU A 23 8.06 13.35 6.18
N ASP A 24 8.22 14.18 5.16
CA ASP A 24 7.62 15.50 5.01
C ASP A 24 7.00 15.68 3.60
N ASP A 25 6.64 16.89 3.25
CA ASP A 25 6.11 17.25 1.93
C ASP A 25 7.19 17.40 0.85
N SER A 26 8.44 17.02 1.13
CA SER A 26 9.50 17.00 0.11
C SER A 26 9.14 16.02 -1.02
N SER A 27 9.47 16.44 -2.24
CA SER A 27 9.28 15.57 -3.40
C SER A 27 10.48 14.65 -3.55
N ARG A 28 10.21 13.35 -3.69
CA ARG A 28 11.18 12.36 -4.19
C ARG A 28 10.64 11.73 -5.44
N SER A 29 11.48 11.56 -6.45
CA SER A 29 11.06 10.90 -7.68
C SER A 29 10.67 9.43 -7.43
N PRO A 30 9.85 8.82 -8.29
CA PRO A 30 9.55 7.39 -8.21
C PRO A 30 10.82 6.52 -8.17
N GLU A 31 11.81 6.84 -9.00
CA GLU A 31 13.11 6.15 -9.08
C GLU A 31 13.90 6.24 -7.76
N GLU A 32 13.92 7.42 -7.13
CA GLU A 32 14.55 7.58 -5.82
C GLU A 32 13.88 6.74 -4.73
N ARG A 33 12.55 6.59 -4.79
CA ARG A 33 11.79 5.80 -3.81
C ARG A 33 12.06 4.32 -3.96
N VAL A 34 11.96 3.78 -5.18
CA VAL A 34 12.20 2.35 -5.41
C VAL A 34 13.68 2.01 -5.24
N GLY A 35 14.59 2.88 -5.69
CA GLY A 35 16.03 2.72 -5.48
C GLY A 35 16.40 2.67 -4.00
N PHE A 36 15.78 3.50 -3.17
CA PHE A 36 15.98 3.47 -1.71
C PHE A 36 15.52 2.14 -1.10
N ALA A 37 14.33 1.64 -1.45
CA ALA A 37 13.81 0.38 -0.93
C ALA A 37 14.67 -0.83 -1.38
N ASN A 38 15.06 -0.87 -2.66
CA ASN A 38 15.93 -1.92 -3.20
C ASN A 38 17.32 -1.91 -2.52
N ALA A 39 17.90 -0.72 -2.30
CA ALA A 39 19.21 -0.58 -1.64
C ALA A 39 19.17 -1.00 -0.17
N LEU A 40 18.06 -0.79 0.52
CA LEU A 40 17.85 -1.29 1.89
C LEU A 40 17.69 -2.80 1.97
N GLN A 41 17.42 -3.48 0.85
CA GLN A 41 16.99 -4.88 0.84
C GLN A 41 15.83 -5.09 1.82
N ALA A 42 14.84 -4.20 1.77
CA ALA A 42 13.66 -4.30 2.61
C ALA A 42 12.88 -5.59 2.28
N ASP A 43 12.19 -6.14 3.26
CA ASP A 43 11.38 -7.35 3.06
C ASP A 43 10.19 -7.10 2.15
N MET A 44 9.67 -5.87 2.14
CA MET A 44 8.58 -5.44 1.25
C MET A 44 8.52 -3.91 1.10
N LEU A 45 7.88 -3.44 0.04
CA LEU A 45 7.61 -2.02 -0.23
C LEU A 45 6.11 -1.81 -0.39
N ILE A 46 5.55 -0.88 0.37
CA ILE A 46 4.13 -0.49 0.27
C ILE A 46 4.03 0.98 -0.13
N SER A 47 3.41 1.24 -1.27
CA SER A 47 3.12 2.58 -1.78
C SER A 47 1.66 2.92 -1.53
N VAL A 48 1.38 3.96 -0.74
CA VAL A 48 0.00 4.32 -0.34
C VAL A 48 -0.44 5.57 -1.08
N HIS A 49 -1.53 5.43 -1.82
CA HIS A 49 -2.10 6.46 -2.69
C HIS A 49 -3.58 6.70 -2.45
N VAL A 50 -4.07 7.75 -3.05
CA VAL A 50 -5.47 8.01 -3.38
C VAL A 50 -5.55 8.17 -4.88
N THR A 51 -6.59 7.64 -5.51
CA THR A 51 -6.74 7.62 -6.95
C THR A 51 -7.97 8.37 -7.43
N SER A 52 -8.25 8.34 -8.71
CA SER A 52 -9.46 8.88 -9.33
C SER A 52 -9.88 8.00 -10.51
N ALA A 53 -11.17 7.94 -10.78
CA ALA A 53 -11.73 7.28 -11.95
C ALA A 53 -12.58 8.27 -12.76
N GLU A 54 -12.73 8.03 -14.07
CA GLU A 54 -13.65 8.80 -14.91
C GLU A 54 -15.09 8.65 -14.44
N ASP A 55 -15.49 7.42 -14.10
CA ASP A 55 -16.76 7.16 -13.44
C ASP A 55 -16.68 7.55 -11.96
N THR A 56 -17.33 8.65 -11.61
CA THR A 56 -17.37 9.21 -10.25
C THR A 56 -18.15 8.36 -9.25
N THR A 57 -18.82 7.29 -9.70
CA THR A 57 -19.52 6.33 -8.84
C THR A 57 -18.60 5.24 -8.29
N VAL A 58 -17.41 5.05 -8.87
CA VAL A 58 -16.41 4.09 -8.38
C VAL A 58 -15.93 4.48 -6.99
N TYR A 59 -15.87 3.50 -6.09
CA TYR A 59 -15.42 3.65 -4.71
C TYR A 59 -14.87 2.33 -4.16
N GLY A 60 -14.07 2.40 -3.12
CA GLY A 60 -13.49 1.23 -2.42
C GLY A 60 -11.96 1.20 -2.46
N ILE A 61 -11.42 0.08 -2.07
CA ILE A 61 -9.97 -0.18 -1.98
C ILE A 61 -9.53 -0.96 -3.20
N ARG A 62 -8.42 -0.57 -3.80
CA ARG A 62 -7.77 -1.27 -4.91
C ARG A 62 -6.28 -1.41 -4.62
N THR A 63 -5.66 -2.46 -5.16
CA THR A 63 -4.22 -2.64 -5.08
C THR A 63 -3.61 -2.96 -6.45
N GLU A 64 -2.36 -2.53 -6.63
CA GLU A 64 -1.53 -2.84 -7.80
C GLU A 64 -0.27 -3.59 -7.35
N TYR A 65 0.24 -4.49 -8.18
CA TYR A 65 1.40 -5.31 -7.88
C TYR A 65 2.37 -5.43 -9.06
N ASN A 66 3.63 -5.78 -8.78
CA ASN A 66 4.61 -6.09 -9.82
C ASN A 66 4.35 -7.49 -10.39
N ALA A 67 3.90 -7.55 -11.65
CA ALA A 67 3.67 -8.80 -12.38
C ALA A 67 4.89 -9.26 -13.20
N GLN A 68 5.92 -8.43 -13.33
CA GLN A 68 7.09 -8.69 -14.18
C GLN A 68 8.23 -9.36 -13.42
N TYR A 69 8.33 -9.12 -12.12
CA TYR A 69 9.41 -9.67 -11.30
C TYR A 69 8.88 -10.82 -10.43
N PHE A 70 9.36 -12.02 -10.71
CA PHE A 70 8.99 -13.21 -9.94
C PHE A 70 9.83 -13.30 -8.66
N ILE A 71 9.15 -13.38 -7.54
CA ILE A 71 9.74 -13.61 -6.23
C ILE A 71 9.16 -14.92 -5.70
N PRO A 72 10.00 -15.93 -5.42
CA PRO A 72 9.53 -17.19 -4.87
C PRO A 72 9.02 -17.00 -3.44
N ASP A 73 8.16 -17.89 -3.00
CA ASP A 73 7.61 -18.05 -1.64
C ASP A 73 6.61 -16.96 -1.22
N PHE A 74 6.88 -15.68 -1.47
CA PHE A 74 5.96 -14.58 -1.19
C PHE A 74 6.10 -13.49 -2.27
N SER A 75 5.09 -13.36 -3.09
CA SER A 75 5.10 -12.48 -4.27
C SER A 75 4.49 -11.09 -4.00
N SER A 76 4.69 -10.18 -4.95
CA SER A 76 3.99 -8.88 -4.96
C SER A 76 2.48 -9.03 -5.02
N ALA A 77 1.96 -10.07 -5.68
CA ALA A 77 0.54 -10.34 -5.75
C ALA A 77 -0.02 -10.80 -4.39
N ASP A 78 0.74 -11.58 -3.62
CA ASP A 78 0.35 -11.99 -2.27
C ASP A 78 0.27 -10.78 -1.35
N LEU A 79 1.27 -9.88 -1.39
CA LEU A 79 1.25 -8.63 -0.64
C LEU A 79 0.06 -7.75 -1.01
N ALA A 80 -0.24 -7.62 -2.31
CA ALA A 80 -1.37 -6.84 -2.80
C ALA A 80 -2.71 -7.43 -2.32
N TYR A 81 -2.83 -8.75 -2.32
CA TYR A 81 -4.02 -9.45 -1.81
C TYR A 81 -4.24 -9.18 -0.31
N LEU A 82 -3.20 -9.31 0.49
CA LEU A 82 -3.29 -9.05 1.93
C LEU A 82 -3.65 -7.59 2.22
N LEU A 83 -3.03 -6.64 1.50
CA LEU A 83 -3.36 -5.22 1.65
C LEU A 83 -4.81 -4.93 1.27
N LEU A 84 -5.30 -5.46 0.15
CA LEU A 84 -6.66 -5.27 -0.29
C LEU A 84 -7.66 -5.78 0.76
N THR A 85 -7.47 -7.01 1.21
CA THR A 85 -8.41 -7.66 2.12
C THR A 85 -8.41 -7.02 3.49
N GLU A 86 -7.24 -6.82 4.12
CA GLU A 86 -7.14 -6.28 5.47
C GLU A 86 -7.56 -4.81 5.56
N VAL A 87 -7.23 -4.00 4.54
CA VAL A 87 -7.66 -2.59 4.53
C VAL A 87 -9.16 -2.48 4.27
N ALA A 88 -9.71 -3.26 3.35
CA ALA A 88 -11.15 -3.27 3.09
C ALA A 88 -11.94 -3.72 4.35
N GLU A 89 -11.47 -4.76 5.04
CA GLU A 89 -12.08 -5.25 6.28
C GLU A 89 -12.01 -4.20 7.40
N SER A 90 -10.82 -3.65 7.65
CA SER A 90 -10.63 -2.65 8.71
C SER A 90 -11.43 -1.37 8.50
N THR A 91 -11.59 -0.94 7.25
CA THR A 91 -12.36 0.26 6.90
C THR A 91 -13.86 -0.01 6.76
N ASN A 92 -14.25 -1.26 6.53
CA ASN A 92 -15.58 -1.69 6.09
C ASN A 92 -15.94 -1.08 4.73
N GLU A 93 -14.95 -0.93 3.86
CA GLU A 93 -15.11 -0.48 2.48
C GLU A 93 -15.08 -1.66 1.51
N LYS A 94 -15.54 -1.41 0.28
CA LYS A 94 -15.56 -2.43 -0.77
C LYS A 94 -14.14 -2.77 -1.21
N ALA A 95 -13.78 -4.04 -1.19
CA ALA A 95 -12.62 -4.54 -1.93
C ALA A 95 -12.96 -4.57 -3.42
N LEU A 96 -12.15 -3.90 -4.24
CA LEU A 96 -12.31 -3.89 -5.69
C LEU A 96 -11.42 -4.96 -6.33
N ASP A 97 -10.31 -4.53 -6.91
CA ASP A 97 -9.48 -5.37 -7.76
C ASP A 97 -8.03 -5.38 -7.28
N ILE A 98 -7.35 -6.49 -7.56
CA ILE A 98 -5.90 -6.60 -7.56
C ILE A 98 -5.47 -6.60 -9.02
N VAL A 99 -4.74 -5.58 -9.44
CA VAL A 99 -4.36 -5.44 -10.84
C VAL A 99 -2.83 -5.38 -11.01
N PRO A 100 -2.29 -5.87 -12.14
CA PRO A 100 -0.91 -5.58 -12.48
C PRO A 100 -0.68 -4.08 -12.57
N GLY A 101 0.43 -3.61 -12.01
CA GLY A 101 0.84 -2.21 -12.16
C GLY A 101 1.04 -1.86 -13.63
N GLN A 102 0.71 -0.63 -14.00
CA GLN A 102 0.89 -0.16 -15.36
C GLN A 102 2.37 0.15 -15.65
N ASP A 103 2.76 0.13 -16.92
CA ASP A 103 4.15 0.29 -17.35
C ASP A 103 4.77 1.64 -16.92
N ASP A 104 3.97 2.66 -16.66
CA ASP A 104 4.40 3.96 -16.16
C ASP A 104 4.52 4.06 -14.63
N ASN A 105 4.10 3.01 -13.91
CA ASN A 105 4.28 2.94 -12.45
C ASN A 105 5.68 2.43 -12.10
N VAL A 106 6.66 3.32 -12.16
CA VAL A 106 8.08 3.03 -11.92
C VAL A 106 8.32 2.34 -10.57
N VAL A 107 7.62 2.75 -9.50
CA VAL A 107 7.78 2.16 -8.16
C VAL A 107 7.42 0.67 -8.17
N ILE A 108 6.33 0.33 -8.85
CA ILE A 108 5.90 -1.06 -8.98
C ILE A 108 6.82 -1.82 -9.94
N GLY A 109 7.15 -1.24 -11.11
CA GLY A 109 7.89 -1.92 -12.17
C GLY A 109 9.35 -2.23 -11.82
N GLU A 110 10.03 -1.35 -11.08
CA GLU A 110 11.47 -1.46 -10.81
C GLU A 110 11.81 -2.07 -9.44
N ALA A 111 10.82 -2.42 -8.63
CA ALA A 111 11.06 -3.07 -7.35
C ALA A 111 11.51 -4.52 -7.55
N VAL A 112 12.62 -4.89 -6.90
CA VAL A 112 13.17 -6.27 -6.87
C VAL A 112 12.84 -7.01 -5.56
N ILE A 113 11.93 -6.45 -4.79
CA ILE A 113 11.36 -6.99 -3.55
C ILE A 113 9.84 -7.02 -3.68
N PRO A 114 9.10 -7.77 -2.85
CA PRO A 114 7.64 -7.71 -2.83
C PRO A 114 7.14 -6.28 -2.74
N VAL A 115 6.33 -5.84 -3.69
CA VAL A 115 5.83 -4.47 -3.78
C VAL A 115 4.36 -4.43 -4.10
N ALA A 116 3.62 -3.59 -3.40
CA ALA A 116 2.24 -3.28 -3.75
C ALA A 116 1.93 -1.79 -3.56
N GLN A 117 1.10 -1.26 -4.46
CA GLN A 117 0.45 0.03 -4.27
C GLN A 117 -0.94 -0.18 -3.71
N LEU A 118 -1.28 0.57 -2.68
CA LEU A 118 -2.59 0.63 -2.08
C LEU A 118 -3.27 1.94 -2.47
N ASP A 119 -4.33 1.87 -3.23
CA ASP A 119 -5.25 2.97 -3.47
C ASP A 119 -6.35 2.92 -2.38
N MET A 120 -6.25 3.80 -1.41
CA MET A 120 -7.12 3.79 -0.23
C MET A 120 -8.44 4.55 -0.41
N GLY A 121 -8.81 4.84 -1.66
CA GLY A 121 -10.05 5.50 -2.06
C GLY A 121 -9.92 6.39 -3.28
N PHE A 122 -11.06 6.82 -3.82
CA PHE A 122 -11.19 7.58 -5.06
C PHE A 122 -11.57 9.04 -4.82
N LEU A 123 -10.71 9.98 -5.17
CA LEU A 123 -10.98 11.42 -5.08
C LEU A 123 -12.11 11.88 -6.01
N SER A 124 -12.38 11.16 -7.09
CA SER A 124 -13.51 11.38 -7.99
C SER A 124 -14.85 11.15 -7.28
N ASN A 125 -14.92 10.24 -6.32
CA ASN A 125 -16.14 9.96 -5.56
C ASN A 125 -16.33 10.96 -4.41
N ARG A 126 -17.51 11.61 -4.38
CA ARG A 126 -17.81 12.66 -3.39
C ARG A 126 -17.86 12.11 -1.95
N GLN A 127 -18.31 10.89 -1.76
CA GLN A 127 -18.44 10.30 -0.41
C GLN A 127 -17.06 9.91 0.12
N GLU A 128 -16.23 9.29 -0.71
CA GLU A 128 -14.85 8.92 -0.34
C GLU A 128 -13.96 10.13 -0.03
N ARG A 129 -14.08 11.22 -0.81
CA ARG A 129 -13.38 12.47 -0.45
C ARG A 129 -13.67 12.94 0.98
N LYS A 130 -14.88 12.71 1.49
CA LYS A 130 -15.23 13.03 2.88
C LYS A 130 -14.67 12.02 3.86
N LEU A 131 -14.61 10.73 3.49
CA LEU A 131 -14.00 9.69 4.31
C LEU A 131 -12.50 9.90 4.46
N LEU A 132 -11.80 10.17 3.36
CA LEU A 132 -10.36 10.42 3.31
C LEU A 132 -9.89 11.61 4.17
N GLN A 133 -10.79 12.50 4.55
CA GLN A 133 -10.55 13.63 5.46
C GLN A 133 -10.78 13.30 6.95
N ARG A 134 -11.30 12.12 7.26
CA ARG A 134 -11.63 11.73 8.64
C ARG A 134 -10.46 10.97 9.27
N ASN A 135 -10.01 11.43 10.43
CA ASN A 135 -8.94 10.76 11.18
C ASN A 135 -9.27 9.30 11.48
N VAL A 136 -10.52 9.00 11.85
CA VAL A 136 -11.00 7.64 12.12
C VAL A 136 -10.81 6.72 10.89
N TYR A 137 -11.06 7.23 9.68
CA TYR A 137 -10.85 6.47 8.45
C TYR A 137 -9.35 6.20 8.22
N ILE A 138 -8.53 7.21 8.39
CA ILE A 138 -7.07 7.11 8.27
C ILE A 138 -6.49 6.12 9.29
N GLU A 139 -7.01 6.10 10.52
CA GLU A 139 -6.62 5.12 11.55
C GLU A 139 -7.01 3.69 11.17
N LYS A 140 -8.18 3.49 10.61
CA LYS A 140 -8.62 2.19 10.10
C LYS A 140 -7.76 1.70 8.93
N VAL A 141 -7.44 2.58 7.97
CA VAL A 141 -6.50 2.24 6.88
C VAL A 141 -5.14 1.83 7.45
N ALA A 142 -4.61 2.59 8.40
CA ALA A 142 -3.34 2.27 9.06
C ALA A 142 -3.38 0.92 9.78
N GLN A 143 -4.49 0.59 10.45
CA GLN A 143 -4.67 -0.72 11.08
C GLN A 143 -4.69 -1.85 10.05
N GLY A 144 -5.41 -1.66 8.93
CA GLY A 144 -5.45 -2.65 7.84
C GLY A 144 -4.07 -2.88 7.23
N ILE A 145 -3.29 -1.82 7.01
CA ILE A 145 -1.89 -1.96 6.54
C ILE A 145 -1.06 -2.74 7.56
N CYS A 146 -1.19 -2.44 8.85
CA CYS A 146 -0.47 -3.15 9.92
C CYS A 146 -0.84 -4.64 9.93
N ASN A 147 -2.12 -4.98 9.86
CA ASN A 147 -2.59 -6.37 9.81
C ASN A 147 -2.00 -7.11 8.59
N ALA A 148 -2.07 -6.49 7.40
CA ALA A 148 -1.54 -7.08 6.17
C ALA A 148 -0.05 -7.39 6.28
N VAL A 149 0.75 -6.49 6.83
CA VAL A 149 2.19 -6.69 7.03
C VAL A 149 2.46 -7.82 8.01
N LEU A 150 1.71 -7.89 9.12
CA LEU A 150 1.87 -8.98 10.10
C LEU A 150 1.51 -10.35 9.51
N LEU A 151 0.50 -10.40 8.63
CA LEU A 151 0.16 -11.63 7.90
C LEU A 151 1.22 -11.98 6.86
N ALA A 152 1.74 -10.99 6.13
CA ALA A 152 2.82 -11.18 5.18
C ALA A 152 4.05 -11.86 5.84
N TYR A 153 4.50 -11.37 6.99
CA TYR A 153 5.60 -12.00 7.72
C TYR A 153 5.29 -13.45 8.12
N LYS A 154 4.07 -13.74 8.55
CA LYS A 154 3.67 -15.13 8.86
C LYS A 154 3.67 -16.05 7.64
N GLU A 155 3.44 -15.52 6.46
CA GLU A 155 3.50 -16.29 5.21
C GLU A 155 4.94 -16.48 4.74
N MET A 156 5.79 -15.48 4.90
CA MET A 156 7.23 -15.54 4.58
C MET A 156 8.03 -16.50 5.50
N GLU A 157 7.52 -16.80 6.69
CA GLU A 157 8.16 -17.74 7.66
C GLU A 157 7.81 -19.21 7.40
N LYS A 158 6.91 -19.53 6.45
CA LYS A 158 6.52 -20.92 6.14
C LYS A 158 7.47 -21.57 5.14
#